data_e92743a1804735a535abf2a4c5f7039d
#
_entry.id   e92743a1804735a535abf2a4c5f7039d
#
_cell.length_a   1.000
_cell.length_b   1.000
_cell.length_c   1.000
_cell.angle_alpha   90.00
_cell.angle_beta   90.00
_cell.angle_gamma   90.00
#
_symmetry.space_group_name_H-M   'P 1'
#
loop_
_entity.id
_entity.type
_entity.pdbx_description
1 polymer ?
#
loop_
_entity_poly.entity_id
_entity_poly.type
_entity_poly.pdbx_seq_one_letter_code
_entity_poly.pdbx_strand_id
1 'polypeptide(L)'
;MDSKENEFVSESQQVSVSNSTVTENVIWSIQGFKKSALESLKGRWKIPLIASLITIGLIICLIVTVYPWEILFSSDFSAFNVSSFIGKMLILYAVILLIFPVLTFSYLVLIQKMRKTKEKIVFSDYVEGFSFWNKGILAVLWQCLWYFLWALLYCAGFAVVVFLYTLLIQTKFSFLGIILLYVAIAVLYVFIYSKYYSYCMNLYILANNPKIKIKKALSLSIKITNGYKGKLFLLDLSFFGWYLLCCLTLGIGLFFFLPYYSMTFSNACEFLRKQAIKNCVVKAEDCESLDSATSQTEEQK
;
A
#
# COMPACT_ATOMS: atom_id res chain seq x y z
N MET A 1 54.49 3.68 30.15
CA MET A 1 54.00 4.33 28.93
C MET A 1 53.20 3.34 28.07
N ASP A 2 53.30 2.05 28.37
CA ASP A 2 52.68 0.96 27.53
C ASP A 2 51.23 0.61 27.83
N SER A 3 50.63 1.07 28.93
CA SER A 3 49.24 0.70 29.27
C SER A 3 48.19 1.52 28.54
N LYS A 4 48.46 2.75 28.13
CA LYS A 4 47.51 3.61 27.37
C LYS A 4 47.48 3.33 25.88
N GLU A 5 48.55 2.77 25.32
CA GLU A 5 48.64 2.41 23.90
C GLU A 5 47.86 1.12 23.61
N ASN A 6 47.84 0.18 24.56
CA ASN A 6 47.06 -1.06 24.45
C ASN A 6 45.53 -0.83 24.61
N GLU A 7 45.11 0.16 25.37
CA GLU A 7 43.71 0.51 25.55
C GLU A 7 43.14 1.19 24.28
N PHE A 8 43.94 2.05 23.62
CA PHE A 8 43.57 2.71 22.37
C PHE A 8 43.50 1.74 21.18
N VAL A 9 44.35 0.73 21.15
CA VAL A 9 44.34 -0.33 20.13
C VAL A 9 43.15 -1.28 20.33
N SER A 10 42.76 -1.57 21.57
CA SER A 10 41.59 -2.40 21.87
C SER A 10 40.27 -1.68 21.55
N GLU A 11 40.18 -0.38 21.79
CA GLU A 11 39.03 0.44 21.48
C GLU A 11 38.86 0.64 19.95
N SER A 12 39.95 0.84 19.22
CA SER A 12 39.94 0.94 17.76
C SER A 12 39.60 -0.39 17.10
N GLN A 13 39.97 -1.52 17.68
CA GLN A 13 39.54 -2.85 17.19
C GLN A 13 38.10 -3.17 17.53
N GLN A 14 37.55 -2.76 18.68
CA GLN A 14 36.13 -2.90 18.99
C GLN A 14 35.24 -2.03 18.11
N VAL A 15 35.66 -0.81 17.78
CA VAL A 15 34.95 0.07 16.85
C VAL A 15 35.01 -0.47 15.42
N SER A 16 36.13 -1.08 15.00
CA SER A 16 36.22 -1.72 13.66
C SER A 16 35.44 -3.01 13.57
N VAL A 17 35.31 -3.80 14.64
CA VAL A 17 34.49 -5.02 14.68
C VAL A 17 32.99 -4.68 14.74
N SER A 18 32.59 -3.61 15.44
CA SER A 18 31.19 -3.15 15.44
C SER A 18 30.75 -2.58 14.08
N ASN A 19 31.65 -2.00 13.30
CA ASN A 19 31.37 -1.51 11.94
C ASN A 19 31.41 -2.61 10.87
N SER A 20 32.01 -3.78 11.10
CA SER A 20 32.06 -4.88 10.15
C SER A 20 30.79 -5.74 10.13
N THR A 21 29.87 -5.59 11.09
CA THR A 21 28.61 -6.34 11.15
C THR A 21 27.44 -5.68 10.38
N VAL A 22 27.64 -4.54 9.70
CA VAL A 22 26.57 -3.78 9.02
C VAL A 22 26.56 -3.94 7.49
N THR A 23 27.39 -4.80 6.91
CA THR A 23 27.36 -5.05 5.46
C THR A 23 26.78 -6.41 5.09
N GLU A 24 25.68 -6.83 5.73
CA GLU A 24 24.82 -7.80 5.08
C GLU A 24 24.22 -7.15 3.83
N ASN A 25 24.64 -7.62 2.65
CA ASN A 25 23.99 -7.31 1.38
C ASN A 25 22.58 -7.89 1.44
N VAL A 26 21.62 -7.15 2.01
CA VAL A 26 20.22 -7.54 2.06
C VAL A 26 19.75 -7.61 0.61
N ILE A 27 19.67 -8.83 0.08
CA ILE A 27 19.22 -9.09 -1.28
C ILE A 27 17.69 -9.07 -1.32
N TRP A 28 17.13 -8.50 -2.38
CA TRP A 28 15.69 -8.55 -2.60
C TRP A 28 15.22 -10.01 -2.69
N SER A 29 14.41 -10.46 -1.76
CA SER A 29 13.87 -11.82 -1.73
C SER A 29 12.38 -11.81 -1.43
N ILE A 30 11.57 -12.19 -2.42
CA ILE A 30 10.11 -12.32 -2.26
C ILE A 30 9.77 -13.35 -1.18
N GLN A 31 10.48 -14.50 -1.20
CA GLN A 31 10.27 -15.56 -0.19
C GLN A 31 10.69 -15.08 1.20
N GLY A 32 11.79 -14.30 1.30
CA GLY A 32 12.25 -13.71 2.55
C GLY A 32 11.21 -12.78 3.17
N PHE A 33 10.59 -11.90 2.38
CA PHE A 33 9.53 -11.00 2.87
C PHE A 33 8.30 -11.76 3.33
N LYS A 34 7.89 -12.80 2.59
CA LYS A 34 6.75 -13.65 2.94
C LYS A 34 7.01 -14.45 4.21
N LYS A 35 8.19 -15.06 4.34
CA LYS A 35 8.59 -15.82 5.54
C LYS A 35 8.62 -14.91 6.77
N SER A 36 9.30 -13.77 6.68
CA SER A 36 9.36 -12.79 7.76
C SER A 36 7.97 -12.24 8.15
N ALA A 37 7.06 -12.08 7.17
CA ALA A 37 5.68 -11.69 7.45
C ALA A 37 4.94 -12.76 8.28
N LEU A 38 5.05 -14.03 7.91
CA LEU A 38 4.45 -15.15 8.65
C LEU A 38 5.04 -15.28 10.05
N GLU A 39 6.37 -15.12 10.21
CA GLU A 39 7.03 -15.12 11.51
C GLU A 39 6.53 -13.97 12.40
N SER A 40 6.37 -12.77 11.84
CA SER A 40 5.83 -11.61 12.56
C SER A 40 4.37 -11.79 12.98
N LEU A 41 3.59 -12.54 12.21
CA LEU A 41 2.19 -12.83 12.49
C LEU A 41 2.01 -14.04 13.42
N LYS A 42 3.01 -14.91 13.58
CA LYS A 42 2.91 -16.13 14.36
C LYS A 42 2.51 -15.83 15.82
N GLY A 43 1.40 -16.41 16.27
CA GLY A 43 0.83 -16.20 17.62
C GLY A 43 0.12 -14.85 17.80
N ARG A 44 0.08 -13.96 16.80
CA ARG A 44 -0.50 -12.60 16.87
C ARG A 44 -1.57 -12.32 15.81
N TRP A 45 -2.15 -13.36 15.21
CA TRP A 45 -3.17 -13.25 14.16
C TRP A 45 -4.49 -12.63 14.61
N LYS A 46 -4.86 -12.79 15.91
CA LYS A 46 -6.19 -12.43 16.41
C LYS A 46 -6.59 -10.98 16.10
N ILE A 47 -5.73 -10.02 16.44
CA ILE A 47 -6.07 -8.59 16.31
C ILE A 47 -6.14 -8.14 14.85
N PRO A 48 -5.16 -8.45 13.96
CA PRO A 48 -5.28 -8.14 12.53
C PRO A 48 -6.49 -8.78 11.86
N LEU A 49 -6.87 -10.00 12.26
CA LEU A 49 -8.07 -10.66 11.75
C LEU A 49 -9.35 -9.93 12.19
N ILE A 50 -9.46 -9.54 13.46
CA ILE A 50 -10.59 -8.75 13.94
C ILE A 50 -10.67 -7.40 13.21
N ALA A 51 -9.54 -6.72 13.06
CA ALA A 51 -9.48 -5.44 12.34
C ALA A 51 -9.88 -5.58 10.87
N SER A 52 -9.46 -6.63 10.17
CA SER A 52 -9.87 -6.90 8.78
C SER A 52 -11.35 -7.27 8.70
N LEU A 53 -11.87 -8.03 9.66
CA LEU A 53 -13.28 -8.40 9.75
C LEU A 53 -14.17 -7.17 9.96
N ILE A 54 -13.78 -6.24 10.83
CA ILE A 54 -14.48 -4.98 11.03
C ILE A 54 -14.50 -4.17 9.72
N THR A 55 -13.35 -4.05 9.05
CA THR A 55 -13.25 -3.28 7.80
C THR A 55 -14.09 -3.86 6.68
N ILE A 56 -13.97 -5.17 6.43
CA ILE A 56 -14.72 -5.87 5.37
C ILE A 56 -16.20 -5.92 5.73
N GLY A 57 -16.55 -6.25 6.98
CA GLY A 57 -17.93 -6.34 7.42
C GLY A 57 -18.67 -5.02 7.31
N LEU A 58 -18.02 -3.89 7.63
CA LEU A 58 -18.58 -2.56 7.47
C LEU A 58 -18.82 -2.22 5.99
N ILE A 59 -17.88 -2.56 5.10
CA ILE A 59 -18.05 -2.36 3.66
C ILE A 59 -19.23 -3.19 3.12
N ILE A 60 -19.31 -4.47 3.50
CA ILE A 60 -20.42 -5.35 3.09
C ILE A 60 -21.75 -4.77 3.60
N CYS A 61 -21.82 -4.37 4.87
CA CYS A 61 -23.01 -3.77 5.45
C CYS A 61 -23.46 -2.52 4.68
N LEU A 62 -22.53 -1.64 4.32
CA LEU A 62 -22.82 -0.45 3.53
C LEU A 62 -23.32 -0.79 2.12
N ILE A 63 -22.70 -1.78 1.47
CA ILE A 63 -23.16 -2.24 0.13
C ILE A 63 -24.57 -2.81 0.21
N VAL A 64 -24.83 -3.67 1.19
CA VAL A 64 -26.15 -4.32 1.39
C VAL A 64 -27.24 -3.29 1.65
N THR A 65 -26.98 -2.22 2.42
CA THR A 65 -27.99 -1.18 2.70
C THR A 65 -28.37 -0.32 1.50
N VAL A 66 -27.49 -0.22 0.51
CA VAL A 66 -27.73 0.61 -0.70
C VAL A 66 -28.18 -0.23 -1.89
N TYR A 67 -27.97 -1.55 -1.83
CA TYR A 67 -28.37 -2.43 -2.90
C TYR A 67 -29.90 -2.32 -3.17
N PRO A 68 -30.32 -2.16 -4.43
CA PRO A 68 -31.74 -2.02 -4.74
C PRO A 68 -32.45 -3.39 -4.71
N TRP A 69 -32.75 -3.88 -3.52
CA TRP A 69 -33.42 -5.16 -3.29
C TRP A 69 -34.78 -5.24 -4.02
N GLU A 70 -35.39 -4.07 -4.26
CA GLU A 70 -36.64 -3.93 -5.03
C GLU A 70 -36.51 -4.57 -6.41
N ILE A 71 -35.34 -4.49 -7.09
CA ILE A 71 -35.11 -5.11 -8.41
C ILE A 71 -35.13 -6.65 -8.34
N LEU A 72 -34.67 -7.21 -7.21
CA LEU A 72 -34.60 -8.67 -7.02
C LEU A 72 -35.96 -9.29 -6.66
N PHE A 73 -36.81 -8.53 -5.98
CA PHE A 73 -38.07 -9.02 -5.42
C PHE A 73 -39.30 -8.52 -6.13
N SER A 74 -39.22 -7.49 -6.97
CA SER A 74 -40.33 -7.02 -7.80
C SER A 74 -40.13 -7.45 -9.27
N SER A 75 -41.15 -8.05 -9.84
CA SER A 75 -41.21 -8.32 -11.29
C SER A 75 -41.43 -7.03 -12.11
N ASP A 76 -41.72 -5.91 -11.46
CA ASP A 76 -42.02 -4.62 -12.05
C ASP A 76 -40.81 -3.70 -12.05
N PHE A 77 -40.14 -3.63 -13.21
CA PHE A 77 -39.02 -2.71 -13.44
C PHE A 77 -39.45 -1.24 -13.46
N SER A 78 -40.75 -0.97 -13.61
CA SER A 78 -41.36 0.38 -13.65
C SER A 78 -41.30 1.10 -12.31
N ALA A 79 -41.21 0.36 -11.19
CA ALA A 79 -41.10 0.90 -9.86
C ALA A 79 -39.68 1.40 -9.50
N PHE A 80 -38.68 1.09 -10.33
CA PHE A 80 -37.28 1.46 -10.07
C PHE A 80 -37.04 2.95 -10.31
N ASN A 81 -36.87 3.70 -9.23
CA ASN A 81 -36.56 5.12 -9.29
C ASN A 81 -35.04 5.36 -9.41
N VAL A 82 -34.59 5.57 -10.66
CA VAL A 82 -33.17 5.82 -11.00
C VAL A 82 -32.57 6.97 -10.20
N SER A 83 -33.31 8.06 -9.99
CA SER A 83 -32.78 9.23 -9.27
C SER A 83 -32.56 8.94 -7.78
N SER A 84 -33.47 8.19 -7.15
CA SER A 84 -33.31 7.73 -5.76
C SER A 84 -32.11 6.78 -5.63
N PHE A 85 -31.94 5.88 -6.58
CA PHE A 85 -30.80 4.96 -6.61
C PHE A 85 -29.49 5.72 -6.75
N ILE A 86 -29.38 6.66 -7.68
CA ILE A 86 -28.19 7.51 -7.85
C ILE A 86 -27.89 8.29 -6.55
N GLY A 87 -28.92 8.86 -5.90
CA GLY A 87 -28.76 9.55 -4.63
C GLY A 87 -28.20 8.66 -3.52
N LYS A 88 -28.74 7.43 -3.37
CA LYS A 88 -28.23 6.43 -2.42
C LYS A 88 -26.77 6.05 -2.73
N MET A 89 -26.42 5.85 -4.01
CA MET A 89 -25.06 5.54 -4.45
C MET A 89 -24.07 6.68 -4.14
N LEU A 90 -24.46 7.94 -4.35
CA LEU A 90 -23.61 9.08 -4.03
C LEU A 90 -23.35 9.20 -2.52
N ILE A 91 -24.38 8.98 -1.70
CA ILE A 91 -24.24 8.96 -0.24
C ILE A 91 -23.32 7.82 0.21
N LEU A 92 -23.51 6.61 -0.31
CA LEU A 92 -22.66 5.46 -0.03
C LEU A 92 -21.21 5.77 -0.39
N TYR A 93 -20.97 6.31 -1.58
CA TYR A 93 -19.63 6.66 -2.03
C TYR A 93 -18.97 7.70 -1.13
N ALA A 94 -19.73 8.73 -0.69
CA ALA A 94 -19.22 9.74 0.24
C ALA A 94 -18.87 9.13 1.61
N VAL A 95 -19.70 8.24 2.14
CA VAL A 95 -19.45 7.55 3.41
C VAL A 95 -18.21 6.64 3.31
N ILE A 96 -18.10 5.86 2.24
CA ILE A 96 -16.92 5.01 2.00
C ILE A 96 -15.66 5.87 1.88
N LEU A 97 -15.71 6.98 1.15
CA LEU A 97 -14.58 7.89 0.96
C LEU A 97 -14.05 8.48 2.29
N LEU A 98 -14.92 8.63 3.29
CA LEU A 98 -14.54 9.14 4.61
C LEU A 98 -14.09 8.04 5.57
N ILE A 99 -14.81 6.94 5.65
CA ILE A 99 -14.59 5.89 6.65
C ILE A 99 -13.45 4.95 6.24
N PHE A 100 -13.42 4.52 4.98
CA PHE A 100 -12.44 3.56 4.49
C PHE A 100 -10.97 4.00 4.66
N PRO A 101 -10.61 5.27 4.39
CA PRO A 101 -9.25 5.75 4.64
C PRO A 101 -8.82 5.67 6.10
N VAL A 102 -9.75 5.97 7.02
CA VAL A 102 -9.46 5.93 8.47
C VAL A 102 -9.19 4.49 8.91
N LEU A 103 -10.06 3.56 8.52
CA LEU A 103 -9.90 2.14 8.85
C LEU A 103 -8.62 1.56 8.25
N THR A 104 -8.36 1.85 6.98
CA THR A 104 -7.16 1.37 6.27
C THR A 104 -5.89 1.94 6.90
N PHE A 105 -5.88 3.22 7.24
CA PHE A 105 -4.72 3.85 7.86
C PHE A 105 -4.47 3.29 9.27
N SER A 106 -5.52 3.17 10.10
CA SER A 106 -5.44 2.54 11.42
C SER A 106 -4.93 1.11 11.34
N TYR A 107 -5.40 0.35 10.36
CA TYR A 107 -4.91 -0.99 10.08
C TYR A 107 -3.41 -1.02 9.73
N LEU A 108 -2.94 -0.10 8.88
CA LEU A 108 -1.52 -0.01 8.53
C LEU A 108 -0.65 0.41 9.71
N VAL A 109 -1.13 1.31 10.58
CA VAL A 109 -0.44 1.67 11.83
C VAL A 109 -0.25 0.43 12.71
N LEU A 110 -1.31 -0.37 12.89
CA LEU A 110 -1.25 -1.65 13.60
C LEU A 110 -0.18 -2.59 13.00
N ILE A 111 -0.18 -2.78 11.67
CA ILE A 111 0.79 -3.63 10.97
C ILE A 111 2.22 -3.13 11.17
N GLN A 112 2.46 -1.81 11.12
CA GLN A 112 3.78 -1.23 11.37
C GLN A 112 4.23 -1.44 12.82
N LYS A 113 3.34 -1.31 13.80
CA LYS A 113 3.62 -1.60 15.21
C LYS A 113 3.98 -3.07 15.39
N MET A 114 3.21 -4.00 14.81
CA MET A 114 3.50 -5.44 14.84
C MET A 114 4.86 -5.80 14.23
N ARG A 115 5.28 -5.09 13.19
CA ARG A 115 6.58 -5.30 12.56
C ARG A 115 7.74 -4.85 13.45
N LYS A 116 7.57 -3.74 14.17
CA LYS A 116 8.61 -3.16 15.03
C LYS A 116 8.77 -3.90 16.37
N THR A 117 7.68 -4.36 16.96
CA THR A 117 7.66 -4.98 18.29
C THR A 117 7.31 -6.47 18.22
N LYS A 118 7.91 -7.26 19.12
CA LYS A 118 7.54 -8.67 19.34
C LYS A 118 6.53 -8.85 20.48
N GLU A 119 6.10 -7.76 21.10
CA GLU A 119 5.15 -7.76 22.20
C GLU A 119 3.76 -8.24 21.77
N LYS A 120 2.93 -8.58 22.76
CA LYS A 120 1.52 -8.92 22.52
C LYS A 120 0.79 -7.67 22.04
N ILE A 121 0.12 -7.81 20.92
CA ILE A 121 -0.72 -6.76 20.35
C ILE A 121 -2.08 -6.81 21.00
N VAL A 122 -2.60 -5.64 21.38
CA VAL A 122 -3.91 -5.46 22.02
C VAL A 122 -4.82 -4.68 21.05
N PHE A 123 -6.13 -4.78 21.21
CA PHE A 123 -7.09 -4.07 20.36
C PHE A 123 -6.94 -2.54 20.46
N SER A 124 -6.48 -2.02 21.60
CA SER A 124 -6.14 -0.58 21.74
C SER A 124 -5.10 -0.11 20.73
N ASP A 125 -4.18 -0.98 20.30
CA ASP A 125 -3.16 -0.64 19.29
C ASP A 125 -3.78 -0.36 17.91
N TYR A 126 -4.88 -1.02 17.59
CA TYR A 126 -5.68 -0.71 16.40
C TYR A 126 -6.43 0.62 16.57
N VAL A 127 -7.02 0.85 17.75
CA VAL A 127 -7.73 2.09 18.06
C VAL A 127 -6.79 3.31 18.08
N GLU A 128 -5.54 3.15 18.51
CA GLU A 128 -4.53 4.21 18.47
C GLU A 128 -4.38 4.83 17.07
N GLY A 129 -4.50 4.02 16.02
CA GLY A 129 -4.46 4.48 14.64
C GLY A 129 -5.57 5.47 14.29
N PHE A 130 -6.72 5.42 14.97
CA PHE A 130 -7.83 6.36 14.76
C PHE A 130 -7.49 7.78 15.23
N SER A 131 -6.56 7.97 16.15
CA SER A 131 -6.11 9.31 16.57
C SER A 131 -5.50 10.10 15.40
N PHE A 132 -5.06 9.42 14.35
CA PHE A 132 -4.51 10.02 13.13
C PHE A 132 -5.52 10.09 11.97
N TRP A 133 -6.82 10.04 12.24
CA TRP A 133 -7.89 10.01 11.23
C TRP A 133 -7.76 11.10 10.16
N ASN A 134 -7.45 12.34 10.56
CA ASN A 134 -7.21 13.45 9.63
C ASN A 134 -6.12 13.16 8.62
N LYS A 135 -5.01 12.57 9.08
CA LYS A 135 -3.89 12.22 8.20
C LYS A 135 -4.23 11.05 7.29
N GLY A 136 -4.99 10.07 7.78
CA GLY A 136 -5.48 8.96 6.99
C GLY A 136 -6.35 9.44 5.82
N ILE A 137 -7.35 10.28 6.09
CA ILE A 137 -8.24 10.86 5.07
C ILE A 137 -7.44 11.71 4.08
N LEU A 138 -6.65 12.66 4.57
CA LEU A 138 -5.89 13.58 3.71
C LEU A 138 -4.84 12.85 2.86
N ALA A 139 -4.21 11.79 3.37
CA ALA A 139 -3.23 10.99 2.62
C ALA A 139 -3.89 10.23 1.47
N VAL A 140 -5.03 9.60 1.72
CA VAL A 140 -5.78 8.88 0.69
C VAL A 140 -6.36 9.86 -0.32
N LEU A 141 -6.98 10.96 0.11
CA LEU A 141 -7.51 11.99 -0.80
C LEU A 141 -6.41 12.59 -1.68
N TRP A 142 -5.23 12.89 -1.09
CA TRP A 142 -4.08 13.37 -1.84
C TRP A 142 -3.60 12.35 -2.89
N GLN A 143 -3.57 11.08 -2.52
CA GLN A 143 -3.19 10.00 -3.43
C GLN A 143 -4.26 9.78 -4.52
N CYS A 144 -5.55 9.81 -4.16
CA CYS A 144 -6.66 9.74 -5.11
C CYS A 144 -6.64 10.92 -6.10
N LEU A 145 -6.31 12.13 -5.65
CA LEU A 145 -6.17 13.30 -6.53
C LEU A 145 -5.11 13.02 -7.62
N TRP A 146 -3.95 12.48 -7.25
CA TRP A 146 -2.92 12.13 -8.23
C TRP A 146 -3.37 11.01 -9.18
N TYR A 147 -4.05 9.99 -8.67
CA TYR A 147 -4.62 8.95 -9.54
C TYR A 147 -5.67 9.51 -10.49
N PHE A 148 -6.51 10.43 -10.03
CA PHE A 148 -7.51 11.11 -10.85
C PHE A 148 -6.86 11.94 -11.97
N LEU A 149 -5.85 12.73 -11.66
CA LEU A 149 -5.10 13.51 -12.66
C LEU A 149 -4.46 12.60 -13.72
N TRP A 150 -3.88 11.47 -13.30
CA TRP A 150 -3.36 10.49 -14.24
C TRP A 150 -4.47 9.82 -15.05
N ALA A 151 -5.60 9.50 -14.44
CA ALA A 151 -6.75 8.92 -15.12
C ALA A 151 -7.28 9.86 -16.23
N LEU A 152 -7.38 11.17 -15.98
CA LEU A 152 -7.74 12.16 -17.01
C LEU A 152 -6.77 12.13 -18.20
N LEU A 153 -5.47 12.09 -17.91
CA LEU A 153 -4.45 12.01 -18.95
C LEU A 153 -4.56 10.72 -19.76
N TYR A 154 -4.85 9.59 -19.10
CA TYR A 154 -5.06 8.30 -19.77
C TYR A 154 -6.33 8.30 -20.62
N CYS A 155 -7.43 8.86 -20.11
CA CYS A 155 -8.66 8.99 -20.89
C CYS A 155 -8.44 9.83 -22.15
N ALA A 156 -7.71 10.93 -22.05
CA ALA A 156 -7.35 11.75 -23.22
C ALA A 156 -6.47 10.95 -24.21
N GLY A 157 -5.44 10.27 -23.74
CA GLY A 157 -4.59 9.42 -24.58
C GLY A 157 -5.38 8.28 -25.25
N PHE A 158 -6.25 7.62 -24.49
CA PHE A 158 -7.12 6.56 -25.03
C PHE A 158 -8.09 7.07 -26.08
N ALA A 159 -8.69 8.26 -25.87
CA ALA A 159 -9.57 8.88 -26.87
C ALA A 159 -8.85 9.15 -28.18
N VAL A 160 -7.58 9.65 -28.14
CA VAL A 160 -6.74 9.83 -29.32
C VAL A 160 -6.48 8.50 -30.03
N VAL A 161 -6.15 7.44 -29.29
CA VAL A 161 -5.91 6.11 -29.86
C VAL A 161 -7.16 5.55 -30.55
N VAL A 162 -8.34 5.67 -29.90
CA VAL A 162 -9.61 5.25 -30.49
C VAL A 162 -9.93 6.05 -31.74
N PHE A 163 -9.71 7.37 -31.72
CA PHE A 163 -9.92 8.23 -32.90
C PHE A 163 -9.02 7.81 -34.07
N LEU A 164 -7.74 7.56 -33.83
CA LEU A 164 -6.82 7.08 -34.88
C LEU A 164 -7.25 5.70 -35.41
N TYR A 165 -7.69 4.81 -34.51
CA TYR A 165 -8.22 3.50 -34.90
C TYR A 165 -9.46 3.63 -35.82
N THR A 166 -10.40 4.54 -35.48
CA THR A 166 -11.62 4.73 -36.31
C THR A 166 -11.29 5.27 -37.73
N LEU A 167 -10.24 6.07 -37.85
CA LEU A 167 -9.73 6.52 -39.15
C LEU A 167 -9.12 5.35 -39.96
N LEU A 168 -8.38 4.47 -39.29
CA LEU A 168 -7.68 3.35 -39.97
C LEU A 168 -8.62 2.21 -40.34
N ILE A 169 -9.69 1.96 -39.59
CA ILE A 169 -10.61 0.83 -39.82
C ILE A 169 -11.38 0.97 -41.16
N GLN A 170 -11.54 2.20 -41.67
CA GLN A 170 -12.17 2.49 -42.96
C GLN A 170 -11.21 2.29 -44.15
N THR A 171 -9.95 1.98 -43.91
CA THR A 171 -8.94 1.78 -44.95
C THR A 171 -8.64 0.30 -45.15
N LYS A 172 -7.88 -0.02 -46.22
CA LYS A 172 -7.37 -1.36 -46.49
C LYS A 172 -6.39 -1.85 -45.39
N PHE A 173 -5.99 -0.97 -44.49
CA PHE A 173 -5.06 -1.24 -43.38
C PHE A 173 -5.74 -1.50 -42.02
N SER A 174 -7.01 -1.90 -42.05
CA SER A 174 -7.80 -2.18 -40.80
C SER A 174 -7.09 -3.15 -39.83
N PHE A 175 -6.43 -4.16 -40.35
CA PHE A 175 -5.66 -5.10 -39.51
C PHE A 175 -4.48 -4.42 -38.75
N LEU A 176 -3.76 -3.52 -39.42
CA LEU A 176 -2.72 -2.73 -38.79
C LEU A 176 -3.29 -1.81 -37.69
N GLY A 177 -4.47 -1.24 -37.91
CA GLY A 177 -5.18 -0.43 -36.93
C GLY A 177 -5.49 -1.20 -35.66
N ILE A 178 -5.93 -2.45 -35.77
CA ILE A 178 -6.19 -3.33 -34.62
C ILE A 178 -4.92 -3.60 -33.82
N ILE A 179 -3.81 -3.91 -34.49
CA ILE A 179 -2.52 -4.17 -33.83
C ILE A 179 -2.07 -2.91 -33.07
N LEU A 180 -2.12 -1.74 -33.72
CA LEU A 180 -1.74 -0.47 -33.11
C LEU A 180 -2.61 -0.14 -31.89
N LEU A 181 -3.92 -0.44 -31.94
CA LEU A 181 -4.81 -0.27 -30.80
C LEU A 181 -4.37 -1.13 -29.60
N TYR A 182 -4.11 -2.42 -29.81
CA TYR A 182 -3.67 -3.31 -28.72
C TYR A 182 -2.31 -2.90 -28.14
N VAL A 183 -1.37 -2.52 -29.00
CA VAL A 183 -0.05 -2.02 -28.55
C VAL A 183 -0.21 -0.75 -27.71
N ALA A 184 -1.03 0.20 -28.17
CA ALA A 184 -1.27 1.43 -27.44
C ALA A 184 -1.95 1.18 -26.08
N ILE A 185 -2.94 0.28 -26.01
CA ILE A 185 -3.56 -0.15 -24.75
C ILE A 185 -2.55 -0.78 -23.82
N ALA A 186 -1.67 -1.66 -24.32
CA ALA A 186 -0.62 -2.28 -23.51
C ALA A 186 0.36 -1.24 -22.93
N VAL A 187 0.78 -0.27 -23.74
CA VAL A 187 1.65 0.82 -23.29
C VAL A 187 0.97 1.67 -22.22
N LEU A 188 -0.29 2.05 -22.42
CA LEU A 188 -1.07 2.80 -21.43
C LEU A 188 -1.18 2.00 -20.11
N TYR A 189 -1.44 0.69 -20.19
CA TYR A 189 -1.53 -0.19 -19.04
C TYR A 189 -0.21 -0.22 -18.22
N VAL A 190 0.94 -0.43 -18.90
CA VAL A 190 2.26 -0.40 -18.25
C VAL A 190 2.50 0.93 -17.54
N PHE A 191 2.07 2.03 -18.14
CA PHE A 191 2.23 3.36 -17.57
C PHE A 191 1.38 3.54 -16.29
N ILE A 192 0.11 3.10 -16.31
CA ILE A 192 -0.79 3.10 -15.14
C ILE A 192 -0.15 2.31 -13.98
N TYR A 193 0.30 1.08 -14.24
CA TYR A 193 0.95 0.24 -13.24
C TYR A 193 2.22 0.87 -12.69
N SER A 194 3.02 1.49 -13.55
CA SER A 194 4.22 2.21 -13.11
C SER A 194 3.91 3.33 -12.11
N LYS A 195 2.79 4.05 -12.29
CA LYS A 195 2.34 5.10 -11.35
C LYS A 195 1.73 4.51 -10.08
N TYR A 196 0.98 3.43 -10.21
CA TYR A 196 0.45 2.69 -9.06
C TYR A 196 1.57 2.28 -8.10
N TYR A 197 2.62 1.60 -8.60
CA TYR A 197 3.76 1.20 -7.77
C TYR A 197 4.61 2.38 -7.27
N SER A 198 4.58 3.53 -7.92
CA SER A 198 5.26 4.72 -7.41
C SER A 198 4.61 5.25 -6.13
N TYR A 199 3.30 5.06 -5.95
CA TYR A 199 2.54 5.60 -4.82
C TYR A 199 2.17 4.55 -3.77
N CYS A 200 2.34 3.26 -4.05
CA CYS A 200 1.88 2.17 -3.19
C CYS A 200 2.49 2.19 -1.78
N MET A 201 3.72 2.71 -1.63
CA MET A 201 4.41 2.77 -0.34
C MET A 201 4.07 4.01 0.51
N ASN A 202 3.34 4.99 -0.07
CA ASN A 202 3.01 6.25 0.61
C ASN A 202 2.33 6.03 1.97
N LEU A 203 1.28 5.21 2.01
CA LEU A 203 0.53 4.94 3.24
C LEU A 203 1.35 4.14 4.26
N TYR A 204 2.21 3.23 3.80
CA TYR A 204 3.12 2.48 4.68
C TYR A 204 4.16 3.39 5.34
N ILE A 205 4.71 4.35 4.59
CA ILE A 205 5.66 5.35 5.10
C ILE A 205 4.97 6.22 6.13
N LEU A 206 3.77 6.72 5.82
CA LEU A 206 3.01 7.58 6.72
C LEU A 206 2.54 6.84 7.98
N ALA A 207 2.14 5.58 7.86
CA ALA A 207 1.78 4.73 8.99
C ALA A 207 2.99 4.40 9.88
N ASN A 208 4.19 4.32 9.30
CA ASN A 208 5.43 4.11 10.05
C ASN A 208 5.83 5.34 10.87
N ASN A 209 5.58 6.54 10.36
CA ASN A 209 5.76 7.81 11.05
C ASN A 209 4.64 8.82 10.72
N PRO A 210 3.57 8.86 11.54
CA PRO A 210 2.45 9.79 11.32
C PRO A 210 2.82 11.28 11.43
N LYS A 211 3.99 11.63 11.95
CA LYS A 211 4.43 13.04 12.08
C LYS A 211 4.86 13.67 10.76
N ILE A 212 5.19 12.87 9.73
CA ILE A 212 5.62 13.35 8.42
C ILE A 212 4.49 14.09 7.69
N LYS A 213 4.87 15.09 6.87
CA LYS A 213 3.97 15.77 5.93
C LYS A 213 3.58 14.82 4.79
N ILE A 214 2.30 14.78 4.42
CA ILE A 214 1.74 13.89 3.39
C ILE A 214 2.46 14.04 2.05
N LYS A 215 2.74 15.28 1.61
CA LYS A 215 3.51 15.53 0.37
C LYS A 215 4.92 14.93 0.43
N LYS A 216 5.58 14.99 1.59
CA LYS A 216 6.92 14.42 1.78
C LYS A 216 6.87 12.90 1.74
N ALA A 217 5.87 12.26 2.36
CA ALA A 217 5.68 10.81 2.33
C ALA A 217 5.46 10.30 0.90
N LEU A 218 4.63 10.99 0.09
CA LEU A 218 4.41 10.65 -1.31
C LEU A 218 5.67 10.82 -2.15
N SER A 219 6.40 11.93 -2.00
CA SER A 219 7.67 12.16 -2.69
C SER A 219 8.69 11.07 -2.34
N LEU A 220 8.76 10.69 -1.06
CA LEU A 220 9.63 9.62 -0.60
C LEU A 220 9.24 8.26 -1.20
N SER A 221 7.93 7.95 -1.25
CA SER A 221 7.43 6.74 -1.92
C SER A 221 7.91 6.66 -3.38
N ILE A 222 7.81 7.74 -4.13
CA ILE A 222 8.27 7.80 -5.53
C ILE A 222 9.78 7.53 -5.64
N LYS A 223 10.57 8.13 -4.74
CA LYS A 223 12.04 7.99 -4.74
C LYS A 223 12.46 6.56 -4.41
N ILE A 224 11.93 5.96 -3.32
CA ILE A 224 12.34 4.62 -2.87
C ILE A 224 11.86 3.49 -3.78
N THR A 225 10.76 3.69 -4.52
CA THR A 225 10.25 2.69 -5.47
C THR A 225 10.89 2.78 -6.85
N ASN A 226 11.68 3.85 -7.11
CA ASN A 226 12.36 3.99 -8.38
C ASN A 226 13.40 2.87 -8.57
N GLY A 227 13.37 2.22 -9.74
CA GLY A 227 14.18 1.04 -10.04
C GLY A 227 13.65 -0.29 -9.47
N TYR A 228 12.64 -0.27 -8.58
CA TYR A 228 12.08 -1.47 -7.95
C TYR A 228 10.64 -1.78 -8.36
N LYS A 229 10.01 -1.00 -9.24
CA LYS A 229 8.61 -1.16 -9.65
C LYS A 229 8.31 -2.55 -10.21
N GLY A 230 9.19 -3.09 -11.07
CA GLY A 230 9.05 -4.45 -11.60
C GLY A 230 9.17 -5.52 -10.51
N LYS A 231 10.04 -5.32 -9.52
CA LYS A 231 10.19 -6.24 -8.38
C LYS A 231 8.95 -6.21 -7.47
N LEU A 232 8.35 -5.03 -7.28
CA LEU A 232 7.08 -4.87 -6.55
C LEU A 232 5.93 -5.53 -7.30
N PHE A 233 5.88 -5.40 -8.63
CA PHE A 233 4.93 -6.12 -9.48
C PHE A 233 5.05 -7.64 -9.32
N LEU A 234 6.29 -8.18 -9.36
CA LEU A 234 6.52 -9.61 -9.15
C LEU A 234 6.14 -10.06 -7.73
N LEU A 235 6.36 -9.21 -6.72
CA LEU A 235 5.91 -9.47 -5.36
C LEU A 235 4.38 -9.58 -5.32
N ASP A 236 3.66 -8.66 -5.93
CA ASP A 236 2.20 -8.65 -6.01
C ASP A 236 1.67 -9.86 -6.80
N LEU A 237 2.27 -10.14 -7.97
CA LEU A 237 1.96 -11.31 -8.78
C LEU A 237 2.15 -12.64 -8.02
N SER A 238 3.13 -12.68 -7.11
CA SER A 238 3.38 -13.87 -6.28
C SER A 238 2.24 -14.18 -5.30
N PHE A 239 1.27 -13.29 -5.13
CA PHE A 239 0.03 -13.48 -4.38
C PHE A 239 -1.16 -13.91 -5.25
N PHE A 240 -0.95 -14.11 -6.57
CA PHE A 240 -2.02 -14.48 -7.49
C PHE A 240 -2.81 -15.71 -7.03
N GLY A 241 -2.13 -16.74 -6.52
CA GLY A 241 -2.78 -17.94 -5.98
C GLY A 241 -3.68 -17.62 -4.77
N TRP A 242 -3.29 -16.67 -3.92
CA TRP A 242 -4.12 -16.20 -2.80
C TRP A 242 -5.34 -15.44 -3.27
N TYR A 243 -5.23 -14.59 -4.31
CA TYR A 243 -6.38 -13.93 -4.92
C TYR A 243 -7.38 -14.94 -5.46
N LEU A 244 -6.88 -15.97 -6.16
CA LEU A 244 -7.72 -17.05 -6.66
C LEU A 244 -8.44 -17.81 -5.54
N LEU A 245 -7.73 -18.12 -4.44
CA LEU A 245 -8.31 -18.74 -3.25
C LEU A 245 -9.38 -17.87 -2.61
N CYS A 246 -9.15 -16.56 -2.52
CA CYS A 246 -10.16 -15.62 -2.02
C CYS A 246 -11.43 -15.61 -2.89
N CYS A 247 -11.29 -15.67 -4.23
CA CYS A 247 -12.42 -15.79 -5.14
C CYS A 247 -13.19 -17.11 -4.94
N LEU A 248 -12.48 -18.24 -4.85
CA LEU A 248 -13.09 -19.55 -4.64
C LEU A 248 -13.82 -19.67 -3.30
N THR A 249 -13.35 -18.98 -2.27
CA THR A 249 -13.96 -18.96 -0.93
C THR A 249 -15.01 -17.86 -0.74
N LEU A 250 -15.52 -17.27 -1.85
CA LEU A 250 -16.49 -16.16 -1.81
C LEU A 250 -16.04 -15.00 -0.90
N GLY A 251 -14.72 -14.75 -0.85
CA GLY A 251 -14.13 -13.66 -0.06
C GLY A 251 -13.73 -14.02 1.37
N ILE A 252 -14.06 -15.21 1.90
CA ILE A 252 -13.66 -15.62 3.26
C ILE A 252 -12.13 -15.61 3.39
N GLY A 253 -11.41 -15.99 2.34
CA GLY A 253 -9.95 -15.96 2.29
C GLY A 253 -9.34 -14.56 2.53
N LEU A 254 -10.07 -13.47 2.26
CA LEU A 254 -9.59 -12.10 2.42
C LEU A 254 -9.20 -11.78 3.87
N PHE A 255 -9.88 -12.36 4.87
CA PHE A 255 -9.57 -12.11 6.27
C PHE A 255 -8.16 -12.54 6.66
N PHE A 256 -7.69 -13.66 6.10
CA PHE A 256 -6.32 -14.16 6.31
C PHE A 256 -5.32 -13.54 5.34
N PHE A 257 -5.78 -13.25 4.14
CA PHE A 257 -4.95 -12.68 3.09
C PHE A 257 -4.50 -11.26 3.42
N LEU A 258 -5.40 -10.38 3.90
CA LEU A 258 -5.10 -8.98 4.18
C LEU A 258 -3.95 -8.78 5.19
N PRO A 259 -3.93 -9.43 6.39
CA PRO A 259 -2.81 -9.32 7.32
C PRO A 259 -1.49 -9.79 6.71
N TYR A 260 -1.52 -10.91 6.01
CA TYR A 260 -0.33 -11.49 5.40
C TYR A 260 0.23 -10.61 4.28
N TYR A 261 -0.62 -10.14 3.39
CA TYR A 261 -0.27 -9.22 2.31
C TYR A 261 0.30 -7.91 2.85
N SER A 262 -0.42 -7.25 3.77
CA SER A 262 0.00 -5.97 4.34
C SER A 262 1.33 -6.06 5.10
N MET A 263 1.56 -7.15 5.85
CA MET A 263 2.82 -7.37 6.53
C MET A 263 3.97 -7.61 5.54
N THR A 264 3.72 -8.37 4.47
CA THR A 264 4.74 -8.62 3.43
C THR A 264 5.12 -7.32 2.71
N PHE A 265 4.15 -6.48 2.34
CA PHE A 265 4.41 -5.17 1.74
C PHE A 265 5.08 -4.20 2.72
N SER A 266 4.77 -4.28 4.01
CA SER A 266 5.45 -3.51 5.06
C SER A 266 6.94 -3.87 5.14
N ASN A 267 7.28 -5.17 5.06
CA ASN A 267 8.66 -5.63 5.03
C ASN A 267 9.40 -5.17 3.75
N ALA A 268 8.72 -5.23 2.60
CA ALA A 268 9.26 -4.72 1.34
C ALA A 268 9.50 -3.20 1.38
N CYS A 269 8.58 -2.43 1.98
CA CYS A 269 8.73 -0.99 2.19
C CYS A 269 9.97 -0.66 3.03
N GLU A 270 10.16 -1.40 4.12
CA GLU A 270 11.33 -1.23 4.99
C GLU A 270 12.64 -1.57 4.27
N PHE A 271 12.65 -2.64 3.48
CA PHE A 271 13.79 -2.98 2.62
C PHE A 271 14.12 -1.83 1.66
N LEU A 272 13.11 -1.31 0.94
CA LEU A 272 13.30 -0.22 -0.02
C LEU A 272 13.81 1.06 0.66
N ARG A 273 13.30 1.36 1.87
CA ARG A 273 13.76 2.48 2.69
C ARG A 273 15.25 2.35 3.01
N LYS A 274 15.67 1.19 3.56
CA LYS A 274 17.07 0.91 3.88
C LYS A 274 17.98 0.98 2.65
N GLN A 275 17.52 0.44 1.52
CA GLN A 275 18.27 0.47 0.28
C GLN A 275 18.41 1.88 -0.29
N ALA A 276 17.38 2.72 -0.16
CA ALA A 276 17.42 4.11 -0.62
C ALA A 276 18.39 4.96 0.24
N ILE A 277 18.50 4.69 1.52
CA ILE A 277 19.50 5.32 2.41
C ILE A 277 20.90 4.86 2.00
N LYS A 278 21.11 3.55 1.85
CA LYS A 278 22.41 2.98 1.46
C LYS A 278 22.91 3.54 0.13
N ASN A 279 22.01 3.76 -0.83
CA ASN A 279 22.33 4.30 -2.16
C ASN A 279 22.35 5.85 -2.20
N CYS A 280 22.27 6.53 -1.05
CA CYS A 280 22.23 8.00 -0.95
C CYS A 280 21.13 8.67 -1.81
N VAL A 281 20.09 7.93 -2.19
CA VAL A 281 18.92 8.44 -2.94
C VAL A 281 18.05 9.34 -2.06
N VAL A 282 18.09 9.09 -0.75
CA VAL A 282 17.37 9.84 0.29
C VAL A 282 18.37 10.19 1.38
N LYS A 283 18.41 11.44 1.84
CA LYS A 283 19.26 11.86 2.95
C LYS A 283 18.84 11.11 4.22
N ALA A 284 19.82 10.69 5.03
CA ALA A 284 19.57 10.04 6.31
C ALA A 284 18.67 10.92 7.22
N GLU A 285 18.87 12.24 7.23
CA GLU A 285 18.04 13.23 7.95
C GLU A 285 16.55 13.20 7.55
N ASP A 286 16.26 12.93 6.26
CA ASP A 286 14.88 12.74 5.78
C ASP A 286 14.27 11.43 6.30
N CYS A 287 15.12 10.49 6.74
CA CYS A 287 14.74 9.19 7.29
C CYS A 287 14.85 9.13 8.82
N GLU A 288 15.75 9.88 9.44
CA GLU A 288 15.85 10.01 10.92
C GLU A 288 14.64 10.74 11.49
N SER A 289 14.08 11.68 10.76
CA SER A 289 12.73 12.18 11.07
C SER A 289 11.65 11.07 11.03
N LEU A 290 11.99 9.89 10.49
CA LEU A 290 11.16 8.68 10.50
C LEU A 290 11.39 7.81 11.75
N ASP A 291 12.57 7.85 12.34
CA ASP A 291 12.97 6.97 13.46
C ASP A 291 12.96 7.69 14.82
N SER A 292 13.14 9.01 14.85
CA SER A 292 13.17 9.82 16.08
C SER A 292 11.87 9.85 16.89
N ALA A 293 10.77 9.32 16.35
CA ALA A 293 9.55 9.09 17.11
C ALA A 293 9.63 7.84 18.01
N THR A 294 10.60 6.94 17.76
CA THR A 294 10.72 5.68 18.51
C THR A 294 11.61 5.84 19.75
N SER A 295 12.65 6.67 19.66
CA SER A 295 13.59 6.88 20.78
C SER A 295 13.03 7.74 21.91
N GLN A 296 12.13 8.68 21.60
CA GLN A 296 11.51 9.54 22.65
C GLN A 296 10.43 8.83 23.48
N THR A 297 9.94 7.67 23.05
CA THR A 297 8.95 6.88 23.82
C THR A 297 9.64 5.91 24.79
N GLU A 298 10.91 5.60 24.57
CA GLU A 298 11.71 4.74 25.47
C GLU A 298 12.37 5.52 26.62
N GLU A 299 12.62 6.82 26.45
CA GLU A 299 13.16 7.68 27.53
C GLU A 299 12.09 8.22 28.51
N GLN A 300 10.79 8.02 28.24
CA GLN A 300 9.68 8.43 29.13
C GLN A 300 9.00 7.25 29.85
N LYS A 301 9.61 6.08 29.88
CA LYS A 301 9.21 4.93 30.70
C LYS A 301 10.33 4.55 31.63
#